data_146a6851e4d5f850a53b598e21aefb5e
#
_entry.id   146a6851e4d5f850a53b598e21aefb5e
#
_cell.length_a   1.000
_cell.length_b   1.000
_cell.length_c   1.000
_cell.angle_alpha   90.00
_cell.angle_beta   90.00
_cell.angle_gamma   90.00
#
_symmetry.space_group_name_H-M   'P 1'
#
loop_
_entity.id
_entity.type
_entity.pdbx_description
1 polymer ?
#
loop_
_entity_poly.entity_id
_entity_poly.type
_entity_poly.pdbx_seq_one_letter_code
_entity_poly.pdbx_strand_id
1 'polypeptide(L)'
;YDVGLSYIKLGQPATTLSGGEAQRVKLAKELSKTSTGNTLYLLDEPTTGLHFDDIKKLLSVLDRLTDAGNTVLVIEHNLDVIKTADYIIDLGPEGGDGGGEVIATGTPEEIAESGTFTGMYLKEVLEDNITSHARELVEDIAK
;
A
#
# COMPACT_ATOMS: atom_id res chain seq x y z
N TYR A 1 8.14 14.08 8.31
CA TYR A 1 7.28 13.19 9.13
C TYR A 1 6.13 12.57 8.34
N ASP A 2 5.89 13.04 7.10
CA ASP A 2 4.72 12.65 6.29
C ASP A 2 4.72 11.17 5.85
N VAL A 3 5.86 10.50 5.90
CA VAL A 3 6.05 9.10 5.44
C VAL A 3 6.39 8.14 6.58
N GLY A 4 6.04 8.47 7.83
CA GLY A 4 6.28 7.59 8.98
C GLY A 4 7.75 7.48 9.40
N LEU A 5 8.52 8.56 9.25
CA LEU A 5 9.96 8.60 9.58
C LEU A 5 10.28 9.32 10.90
N SER A 6 9.29 9.57 11.73
CA SER A 6 9.46 10.36 12.97
C SER A 6 10.46 9.74 13.98
N TYR A 7 10.75 8.45 13.86
CA TYR A 7 11.69 7.71 14.71
C TYR A 7 13.14 7.73 14.19
N ILE A 8 13.37 8.20 12.96
CA ILE A 8 14.73 8.28 12.40
C ILE A 8 15.42 9.54 12.87
N LYS A 9 16.63 9.40 13.39
CA LYS A 9 17.46 10.51 13.86
C LYS A 9 18.26 11.13 12.71
N LEU A 10 18.36 12.46 12.69
CA LEU A 10 19.25 13.15 11.77
C LEU A 10 20.71 12.69 11.99
N GLY A 11 21.39 12.41 10.88
CA GLY A 11 22.77 11.90 10.92
C GLY A 11 22.89 10.39 11.07
N GLN A 12 21.79 9.63 11.14
CA GLN A 12 21.84 8.18 11.15
C GLN A 12 22.39 7.65 9.80
N PRO A 13 23.41 6.76 9.81
CA PRO A 13 23.92 6.18 8.57
C PRO A 13 22.84 5.36 7.84
N ALA A 14 22.80 5.46 6.51
CA ALA A 14 21.82 4.73 5.68
C ALA A 14 21.95 3.19 5.84
N THR A 15 23.13 2.69 6.16
CA THR A 15 23.40 1.26 6.43
C THR A 15 22.73 0.72 7.68
N THR A 16 22.24 1.59 8.58
CA THR A 16 21.49 1.21 9.80
C THR A 16 19.98 1.16 9.58
N LEU A 17 19.52 1.53 8.38
CA LEU A 17 18.12 1.55 8.02
C LEU A 17 17.69 0.19 7.43
N SER A 18 16.48 -0.26 7.74
CA SER A 18 15.85 -1.37 7.02
C SER A 18 15.58 -0.98 5.55
N GLY A 19 15.33 -1.98 4.68
CA GLY A 19 14.99 -1.72 3.27
C GLY A 19 13.79 -0.76 3.12
N GLY A 20 12.72 -0.98 3.90
CA GLY A 20 11.54 -0.11 3.93
C GLY A 20 11.84 1.31 4.43
N GLU A 21 12.69 1.44 5.45
CA GLU A 21 13.12 2.76 5.95
C GLU A 21 13.91 3.53 4.90
N ALA A 22 14.85 2.86 4.21
CA ALA A 22 15.61 3.48 3.13
C ALA A 22 14.71 3.95 1.97
N GLN A 23 13.71 3.18 1.60
CA GLN A 23 12.71 3.55 0.58
C GLN A 23 11.92 4.80 1.02
N ARG A 24 11.46 4.84 2.28
CA ARG A 24 10.70 5.99 2.81
C ARG A 24 11.53 7.27 2.86
N VAL A 25 12.82 7.17 3.19
CA VAL A 25 13.73 8.33 3.13
C VAL A 25 13.84 8.86 1.70
N LYS A 26 14.01 7.97 0.72
CA LYS A 26 14.02 8.35 -0.71
C LYS A 26 12.70 8.97 -1.13
N LEU A 27 11.58 8.37 -0.72
CA LEU A 27 10.24 8.87 -1.03
C LEU A 27 10.00 10.26 -0.45
N ALA A 28 10.38 10.50 0.81
CA ALA A 28 10.29 11.83 1.42
C ALA A 28 11.10 12.89 0.66
N LYS A 29 12.28 12.51 0.15
CA LYS A 29 13.12 13.36 -0.68
C LYS A 29 12.45 13.67 -2.03
N GLU A 30 11.83 12.69 -2.67
CA GLU A 30 11.12 12.89 -3.93
C GLU A 30 9.89 13.79 -3.77
N LEU A 31 9.14 13.62 -2.68
CA LEU A 31 7.98 14.45 -2.35
C LEU A 31 8.32 15.92 -2.13
N SER A 32 9.57 16.22 -1.72
CA SER A 32 10.06 17.58 -1.57
C SER A 32 10.37 18.27 -2.90
N LYS A 33 10.41 17.51 -4.00
CA LYS A 33 10.63 18.03 -5.34
C LYS A 33 9.29 18.38 -5.99
N THR A 34 9.33 19.31 -6.95
CA THR A 34 8.18 19.58 -7.81
C THR A 34 7.93 18.36 -8.68
N SER A 35 6.77 17.71 -8.51
CA SER A 35 6.38 16.57 -9.34
C SER A 35 6.07 17.04 -10.76
N THR A 36 6.61 16.33 -11.76
CA THR A 36 6.30 16.57 -13.18
C THR A 36 5.08 15.78 -13.64
N GLY A 37 4.54 14.87 -12.83
CA GLY A 37 3.41 14.01 -13.17
C GLY A 37 3.73 12.87 -14.14
N ASN A 38 5.01 12.54 -14.36
CA ASN A 38 5.44 11.51 -15.31
C ASN A 38 6.50 10.57 -14.71
N THR A 39 6.46 10.36 -13.42
CA THR A 39 7.42 9.48 -12.71
C THR A 39 6.78 8.14 -12.39
N LEU A 40 7.53 7.06 -12.59
CA LEU A 40 7.21 5.73 -12.07
C LEU A 40 7.96 5.52 -10.75
N TYR A 41 7.22 5.32 -9.68
CA TYR A 41 7.75 4.92 -8.37
C TYR A 41 7.58 3.42 -8.21
N LEU A 42 8.67 2.72 -7.94
CA LEU A 42 8.68 1.29 -7.64
C LEU A 42 9.06 1.10 -6.17
N LEU A 43 8.16 0.54 -5.39
CA LEU A 43 8.30 0.32 -3.95
C LEU A 43 8.19 -1.17 -3.64
N ASP A 44 9.20 -1.69 -2.95
CA ASP A 44 9.27 -3.09 -2.54
C ASP A 44 9.05 -3.20 -1.03
N GLU A 45 7.91 -3.79 -0.64
CA GLU A 45 7.45 -3.97 0.75
C GLU A 45 7.63 -2.70 1.62
N PRO A 46 7.09 -1.54 1.21
CA PRO A 46 7.35 -0.27 1.90
C PRO A 46 6.73 -0.21 3.30
N THR A 47 5.84 -1.12 3.66
CA THR A 47 5.21 -1.17 4.99
C THR A 47 6.01 -1.95 6.02
N THR A 48 7.14 -2.58 5.65
CA THR A 48 7.98 -3.34 6.57
C THR A 48 8.39 -2.52 7.79
N GLY A 49 8.08 -3.02 8.98
CA GLY A 49 8.41 -2.38 10.26
C GLY A 49 7.56 -1.16 10.62
N LEU A 50 6.49 -0.87 9.87
CA LEU A 50 5.55 0.21 10.16
C LEU A 50 4.42 -0.22 11.08
N HIS A 51 4.02 0.68 11.99
CA HIS A 51 2.75 0.59 12.69
C HIS A 51 1.59 1.04 11.80
N PHE A 52 0.37 0.66 12.16
CA PHE A 52 -0.84 0.94 11.40
C PHE A 52 -1.02 2.43 11.04
N ASP A 53 -0.77 3.32 11.98
CA ASP A 53 -0.88 4.77 11.74
C ASP A 53 0.16 5.30 10.74
N ASP A 54 1.33 4.69 10.70
CA ASP A 54 2.37 5.05 9.73
C ASP A 54 2.05 4.50 8.34
N ILE A 55 1.39 3.34 8.26
CA ILE A 55 0.87 2.80 7.00
C ILE A 55 -0.16 3.77 6.40
N LYS A 56 -1.08 4.31 7.21
CA LYS A 56 -2.05 5.31 6.74
C LYS A 56 -1.37 6.57 6.17
N LYS A 57 -0.33 7.06 6.84
CA LYS A 57 0.46 8.20 6.36
C LYS A 57 1.16 7.88 5.04
N LEU A 58 1.76 6.69 4.93
CA LEU A 58 2.38 6.23 3.69
C LEU A 58 1.36 6.19 2.54
N LEU A 59 0.20 5.58 2.74
CA LEU A 59 -0.87 5.51 1.74
C LEU A 59 -1.31 6.91 1.29
N SER A 60 -1.53 7.84 2.22
CA SER A 60 -1.85 9.24 1.89
C SER A 60 -0.79 9.92 1.01
N VAL A 61 0.47 9.57 1.21
CA VAL A 61 1.57 10.07 0.38
C VAL A 61 1.52 9.46 -1.02
N LEU A 62 1.27 8.16 -1.14
CA LEU A 62 1.16 7.47 -2.41
C LEU A 62 -0.04 8.01 -3.23
N ASP A 63 -1.17 8.26 -2.58
CA ASP A 63 -2.33 8.89 -3.21
C ASP A 63 -1.99 10.27 -3.78
N ARG A 64 -1.29 11.11 -3.03
CA ARG A 64 -0.84 12.41 -3.52
C ARG A 64 0.07 12.31 -4.75
N LEU A 65 0.92 11.28 -4.81
CA LEU A 65 1.79 11.04 -5.97
C LEU A 65 0.97 10.64 -7.21
N THR A 66 -0.01 9.76 -7.05
CA THR A 66 -0.88 9.34 -8.15
C THR A 66 -1.80 10.47 -8.60
N ASP A 67 -2.36 11.25 -7.68
CA ASP A 67 -3.18 12.43 -7.99
C ASP A 67 -2.40 13.50 -8.77
N ALA A 68 -1.09 13.59 -8.53
CA ALA A 68 -0.20 14.46 -9.32
C ALA A 68 0.15 13.91 -10.71
N GLY A 69 -0.42 12.77 -11.11
CA GLY A 69 -0.24 12.15 -12.43
C GLY A 69 0.90 11.14 -12.51
N ASN A 70 1.52 10.78 -11.39
CA ASN A 70 2.56 9.75 -11.36
C ASN A 70 1.96 8.35 -11.30
N THR A 71 2.76 7.34 -11.62
CA THR A 71 2.43 5.93 -11.45
C THR A 71 3.20 5.36 -10.26
N VAL A 72 2.50 4.67 -9.37
CA VAL A 72 3.10 4.00 -8.21
C VAL A 72 2.85 2.49 -8.33
N LEU A 73 3.92 1.72 -8.41
CA LEU A 73 3.90 0.26 -8.40
C LEU A 73 4.46 -0.22 -7.06
N VAL A 74 3.64 -0.95 -6.31
CA VAL A 74 3.98 -1.43 -4.96
C VAL A 74 3.97 -2.95 -4.96
N ILE A 75 5.05 -3.55 -4.48
CA ILE A 75 5.11 -4.99 -4.16
C ILE A 75 4.75 -5.11 -2.69
N GLU A 76 3.62 -5.77 -2.40
CA GLU A 76 3.10 -5.90 -1.04
C GLU A 76 2.33 -7.20 -0.82
N HIS A 77 2.27 -7.61 0.43
CA HIS A 77 1.42 -8.70 0.92
C HIS A 77 0.49 -8.24 2.06
N ASN A 78 0.60 -6.96 2.47
CA ASN A 78 -0.28 -6.36 3.47
C ASN A 78 -1.63 -6.03 2.85
N LEU A 79 -2.69 -6.70 3.31
CA LEU A 79 -4.05 -6.53 2.78
C LEU A 79 -4.62 -5.12 2.97
N ASP A 80 -4.21 -4.40 4.02
CA ASP A 80 -4.61 -3.02 4.24
C ASP A 80 -4.06 -2.07 3.17
N VAL A 81 -2.93 -2.41 2.57
CA VAL A 81 -2.39 -1.70 1.41
C VAL A 81 -3.04 -2.19 0.12
N ILE A 82 -3.13 -3.50 -0.07
CA ILE A 82 -3.67 -4.11 -1.28
C ILE A 82 -5.10 -3.65 -1.56
N LYS A 83 -5.95 -3.57 -0.54
CA LYS A 83 -7.35 -3.10 -0.68
C LYS A 83 -7.49 -1.65 -1.15
N THR A 84 -6.44 -0.82 -1.02
CA THR A 84 -6.43 0.59 -1.44
C THR A 84 -5.89 0.80 -2.85
N ALA A 85 -5.41 -0.26 -3.50
CA ALA A 85 -4.87 -0.17 -4.85
C ALA A 85 -5.97 0.13 -5.88
N ASP A 86 -5.63 0.86 -6.94
CA ASP A 86 -6.51 1.06 -8.09
C ASP A 86 -6.56 -0.19 -8.98
N TYR A 87 -5.44 -0.92 -9.02
CA TYR A 87 -5.30 -2.13 -9.83
C TYR A 87 -4.32 -3.10 -9.18
N ILE A 88 -4.63 -4.39 -9.21
CA ILE A 88 -3.84 -5.47 -8.61
C ILE A 88 -3.40 -6.43 -9.71
N ILE A 89 -2.15 -6.89 -9.60
CA ILE A 89 -1.60 -8.00 -10.37
C ILE A 89 -1.23 -9.09 -9.35
N ASP A 90 -2.00 -10.16 -9.32
CA ASP A 90 -1.81 -11.27 -8.39
C ASP A 90 -0.91 -12.34 -9.02
N LEU A 91 0.18 -12.66 -8.34
CA LEU A 91 1.17 -13.63 -8.78
C LEU A 91 1.11 -14.89 -7.92
N GLY A 92 1.13 -16.05 -8.55
CA GLY A 92 1.08 -17.31 -7.81
C GLY A 92 1.18 -18.52 -8.74
N PRO A 93 0.66 -19.69 -8.29
CA PRO A 93 0.10 -19.96 -6.95
C PRO A 93 1.18 -20.14 -5.88
N GLU A 94 2.43 -20.38 -6.27
CA GLU A 94 3.56 -20.65 -5.36
C GLU A 94 4.69 -19.64 -5.56
N GLY A 95 5.66 -19.63 -4.63
CA GLY A 95 6.89 -18.87 -4.76
C GLY A 95 8.02 -19.69 -5.41
N GLY A 96 9.10 -19.05 -5.84
CA GLY A 96 10.27 -19.70 -6.44
C GLY A 96 10.03 -20.25 -7.84
N ASP A 97 10.63 -21.38 -8.17
CA ASP A 97 10.58 -21.99 -9.52
C ASP A 97 9.19 -22.45 -9.96
N GLY A 98 8.25 -22.64 -9.02
CA GLY A 98 6.85 -23.00 -9.28
C GLY A 98 5.87 -21.83 -9.26
N GLY A 99 6.37 -20.59 -9.06
CA GLY A 99 5.58 -19.38 -8.90
C GLY A 99 5.87 -18.31 -9.94
N GLY A 100 5.29 -17.14 -9.70
CA GLY A 100 5.55 -15.96 -10.54
C GLY A 100 4.70 -15.89 -11.81
N GLU A 101 3.71 -16.75 -11.98
CA GLU A 101 2.70 -16.59 -13.01
C GLU A 101 1.65 -15.57 -12.58
N VAL A 102 1.15 -14.79 -13.53
CA VAL A 102 -0.01 -13.92 -13.29
C VAL A 102 -1.25 -14.79 -13.24
N ILE A 103 -1.87 -14.89 -12.06
CA ILE A 103 -3.07 -15.74 -11.84
C ILE A 103 -4.37 -14.94 -11.85
N ALA A 104 -4.32 -13.65 -11.52
CA ALA A 104 -5.45 -12.72 -11.63
C ALA A 104 -4.97 -11.28 -11.77
N THR A 105 -5.78 -10.45 -12.42
CA THR A 105 -5.57 -9.00 -12.50
C THR A 105 -6.91 -8.28 -12.44
N GLY A 106 -6.94 -7.10 -11.85
CA GLY A 106 -8.16 -6.29 -11.77
C GLY A 106 -8.17 -5.33 -10.59
N THR A 107 -9.31 -4.71 -10.35
CA THR A 107 -9.55 -3.92 -9.15
C THR A 107 -9.58 -4.81 -7.90
N PRO A 108 -9.46 -4.26 -6.68
CA PRO A 108 -9.60 -5.04 -5.45
C PRO A 108 -10.88 -5.87 -5.41
N GLU A 109 -12.01 -5.33 -5.87
CA GLU A 109 -13.30 -6.00 -5.91
C GLU A 109 -13.31 -7.17 -6.92
N GLU A 110 -12.71 -6.98 -8.09
CA GLU A 110 -12.58 -8.05 -9.10
C GLU A 110 -11.67 -9.18 -8.62
N ILE A 111 -10.56 -8.85 -7.94
CA ILE A 111 -9.67 -9.83 -7.31
C ILE A 111 -10.38 -10.59 -6.19
N ALA A 112 -11.19 -9.93 -5.38
CA ALA A 112 -11.98 -10.58 -4.31
C ALA A 112 -12.91 -11.67 -4.86
N GLU A 113 -13.39 -11.55 -6.09
CA GLU A 113 -14.25 -12.54 -6.76
C GLU A 113 -13.46 -13.54 -7.64
N SER A 114 -12.14 -13.41 -7.75
CA SER A 114 -11.31 -14.24 -8.65
C SER A 114 -11.14 -15.68 -8.18
N GLY A 115 -11.38 -15.98 -6.90
CA GLY A 115 -11.16 -17.31 -6.31
C GLY A 115 -9.69 -17.64 -5.99
N THR A 116 -8.76 -16.69 -6.16
CA THR A 116 -7.38 -16.84 -5.71
C THR A 116 -7.27 -16.75 -4.19
N PHE A 117 -6.16 -17.20 -3.61
CA PHE A 117 -5.93 -17.03 -2.16
C PHE A 117 -5.96 -15.55 -1.75
N THR A 118 -5.30 -14.69 -2.49
CA THR A 118 -5.35 -13.24 -2.29
C THR A 118 -6.78 -12.73 -2.34
N GLY A 119 -7.57 -13.18 -3.31
CA GLY A 119 -8.98 -12.83 -3.48
C GLY A 119 -9.85 -13.23 -2.30
N MET A 120 -9.69 -14.43 -1.76
CA MET A 120 -10.45 -14.89 -0.59
C MET A 120 -10.20 -14.01 0.64
N TYR A 121 -8.93 -13.70 0.96
CA TYR A 121 -8.61 -12.85 2.09
C TYR A 121 -9.03 -11.39 1.87
N LEU A 122 -8.91 -10.90 0.62
CA LEU A 122 -9.33 -9.54 0.28
C LEU A 122 -10.84 -9.36 0.42
N LYS A 123 -11.62 -10.38 0.07
CA LYS A 123 -13.07 -10.38 0.24
C LYS A 123 -13.47 -10.16 1.69
N GLU A 124 -12.87 -10.90 2.63
CA GLU A 124 -13.14 -10.74 4.07
C GLU A 124 -12.84 -9.30 4.53
N VAL A 125 -11.69 -8.75 4.13
CA VAL A 125 -11.27 -7.39 4.52
C VAL A 125 -12.20 -6.31 3.94
N LEU A 126 -12.69 -6.49 2.72
CA LEU A 126 -13.64 -5.56 2.10
C LEU A 126 -15.02 -5.63 2.74
N GLU A 127 -15.51 -6.81 3.08
CA GLU A 127 -16.79 -7.01 3.79
C GLU A 127 -16.76 -6.42 5.20
N ASP A 128 -15.69 -6.60 5.95
CA ASP A 128 -15.51 -6.02 7.28
C ASP A 128 -15.52 -4.48 7.25
N ASN A 129 -14.90 -3.88 6.23
CA ASN A 129 -14.91 -2.42 6.06
C ASN A 129 -16.32 -1.89 5.76
N ILE A 130 -17.10 -2.56 4.94
CA ILE A 130 -18.50 -2.18 4.64
C ILE A 130 -19.33 -2.25 5.92
N THR A 131 -19.16 -3.31 6.70
CA THR A 131 -19.92 -3.50 7.95
C THR A 131 -19.54 -2.46 9.00
N SER A 132 -18.27 -2.12 9.16
CA SER A 132 -17.82 -1.10 10.10
C SER A 132 -18.30 0.29 9.70
N HIS A 133 -18.22 0.65 8.43
CA HIS A 133 -18.69 1.93 7.93
C HIS A 133 -20.23 2.09 8.04
N ALA A 134 -20.97 1.01 7.80
CA ALA A 134 -22.43 1.01 7.99
C ALA A 134 -22.81 1.21 9.48
N ARG A 135 -22.05 0.64 10.42
CA ARG A 135 -22.27 0.86 11.87
C ARG A 135 -22.00 2.31 12.28
N GLU A 136 -20.91 2.92 11.80
CA GLU A 136 -20.60 4.32 12.06
C GLU A 136 -21.69 5.27 11.56
N LEU A 137 -22.21 5.03 10.35
CA LEU A 137 -23.31 5.82 9.78
C LEU A 137 -24.60 5.70 10.59
N VAL A 138 -24.93 4.52 11.10
CA VAL A 138 -26.11 4.30 11.95
C VAL A 138 -25.97 5.01 13.29
N GLU A 139 -24.78 4.99 13.89
CA GLU A 139 -24.50 5.70 15.15
C GLU A 139 -24.58 7.23 15.00
N ASP A 140 -24.15 7.77 13.85
CA ASP A 140 -24.23 9.21 13.58
C ASP A 140 -25.66 9.70 13.29
N ILE A 141 -26.51 8.85 12.71
CA ILE A 141 -27.94 9.16 12.49
C ILE A 141 -28.73 9.09 13.82
N ALA A 142 -28.27 8.30 14.79
CA ALA A 142 -28.94 8.10 16.09
C ALA A 142 -28.62 9.20 17.12
N LYS A 143 -27.74 10.15 16.80
CA LYS A 143 -27.40 11.32 17.64
C LYS A 143 -28.18 12.55 17.24
#